data_45af203533ae78292564642aa31c1eba
#
_entry.id   45af203533ae78292564642aa31c1eba
#
_cell.length_a   1.000
_cell.length_b   1.000
_cell.length_c   1.000
_cell.angle_alpha   90.00
_cell.angle_beta   90.00
_cell.angle_gamma   90.00
#
_symmetry.space_group_name_H-M   'P 1'
#
loop_
_entity.id
_entity.type
_entity.pdbx_description
1 polymer ?
#
loop_
_entity_poly.entity_id
_entity_poly.type
_entity_poly.pdbx_seq_one_letter_code
_entity_poly.pdbx_strand_id
1 'polypeptide(L)'
;AYQPIVDLRDQSVFAHEALVRGVAGEGALTVLDQVTEDNRYRFDQLCRTRAIEGAANLNMQTHLSINFMPNAVYRPESCIRSTLEAAKKHNFPIDRLIFETLESEHVDNYRHLTNILREYREFGFKTAIDDFGAGYSGLNLLADFQPDLIKLDMALIRDVDQDRVRQAIVRGIVTICAELDVTVIAEGIESAGERDFLADCGIFLMQGYWFAKPAFKALAQVSPEAWTR
;
A
#
# COMPACT_ATOMS: atom_id res chain seq x y z
N ALA A 1 2.48 -6.01 11.85
CA ALA A 1 1.02 -5.98 11.94
C ALA A 1 0.43 -6.02 10.54
N TYR A 2 -0.85 -6.40 10.43
CA TYR A 2 -1.55 -6.41 9.14
C TYR A 2 -2.84 -5.62 9.25
N GLN A 3 -3.08 -4.73 8.28
CA GLN A 3 -4.30 -3.94 8.18
C GLN A 3 -5.06 -4.30 6.91
N PRO A 4 -6.36 -4.60 6.96
CA PRO A 4 -7.12 -4.98 5.78
C PRO A 4 -7.38 -3.77 4.87
N ILE A 5 -7.28 -4.00 3.57
CA ILE A 5 -7.81 -3.19 2.48
C ILE A 5 -9.05 -3.93 1.98
N VAL A 6 -10.21 -3.32 2.11
CA VAL A 6 -11.50 -3.95 1.80
C VAL A 6 -11.95 -3.62 0.37
N ASP A 7 -12.74 -4.52 -0.23
CA ASP A 7 -13.50 -4.25 -1.44
C ASP A 7 -14.99 -4.18 -1.09
N LEU A 8 -15.61 -3.02 -1.28
CA LEU A 8 -17.02 -2.80 -0.97
C LEU A 8 -17.98 -3.45 -1.96
N ARG A 9 -17.51 -3.85 -3.15
CA ARG A 9 -18.37 -4.43 -4.21
C ARG A 9 -18.85 -5.82 -3.84
N ASP A 10 -17.98 -6.62 -3.26
CA ASP A 10 -18.25 -8.00 -2.86
C ASP A 10 -18.15 -8.23 -1.35
N GLN A 11 -17.94 -7.13 -0.57
CA GLN A 11 -17.81 -7.16 0.88
C GLN A 11 -16.72 -8.11 1.35
N SER A 12 -15.59 -8.07 0.71
CA SER A 12 -14.43 -8.93 0.98
C SER A 12 -13.19 -8.13 1.37
N VAL A 13 -12.17 -8.83 1.83
CA VAL A 13 -10.84 -8.25 2.03
C VAL A 13 -10.01 -8.51 0.77
N PHE A 14 -9.66 -7.45 0.06
CA PHE A 14 -8.83 -7.48 -1.14
C PHE A 14 -7.37 -7.78 -0.81
N ALA A 15 -6.81 -7.06 0.16
CA ALA A 15 -5.42 -7.16 0.56
C ALA A 15 -5.25 -6.93 2.06
N HIS A 16 -4.06 -7.24 2.58
CA HIS A 16 -3.60 -6.75 3.87
C HIS A 16 -2.27 -6.03 3.68
N GLU A 17 -2.17 -4.82 4.21
CA GLU A 17 -0.92 -4.09 4.28
C GLU A 17 -0.09 -4.56 5.46
N ALA A 18 1.19 -4.89 5.20
CA ALA A 18 2.16 -5.26 6.21
C ALA A 18 2.83 -4.01 6.79
N LEU A 19 2.55 -3.75 8.05
CA LEU A 19 3.03 -2.59 8.78
C LEU A 19 4.07 -3.00 9.83
N VAL A 20 5.28 -2.43 9.75
CA VAL A 20 6.34 -2.68 10.73
C VAL A 20 5.91 -2.27 12.13
N ARG A 21 6.27 -3.08 13.12
CA ARG A 21 6.08 -2.84 14.56
C ARG A 21 7.28 -3.33 15.31
N GLY A 22 7.55 -2.75 16.46
CA GLY A 22 8.53 -3.29 17.38
C GLY A 22 8.11 -4.65 17.94
N VAL A 23 9.03 -5.34 18.60
CA VAL A 23 8.82 -6.72 19.10
C VAL A 23 7.72 -6.85 20.15
N ALA A 24 7.49 -5.78 20.92
CA ALA A 24 6.41 -5.67 21.91
C ALA A 24 5.17 -4.92 21.35
N GLY A 25 5.15 -4.59 20.03
CA GLY A 25 4.04 -3.90 19.39
C GLY A 25 4.21 -2.38 19.28
N GLU A 26 5.42 -1.88 19.51
CA GLU A 26 5.74 -0.45 19.39
C GLU A 26 5.43 0.05 17.97
N GLY A 27 5.06 1.34 17.87
CA GLY A 27 4.69 1.97 16.61
C GLY A 27 5.81 1.99 15.57
N ALA A 28 5.43 2.14 14.31
CA ALA A 28 6.38 2.14 13.19
C ALA A 28 7.49 3.18 13.35
N LEU A 29 7.17 4.41 13.80
CA LEU A 29 8.15 5.48 13.99
C LEU A 29 9.30 5.06 14.92
N THR A 30 9.00 4.40 16.04
CA THR A 30 10.02 3.93 17.00
C THR A 30 11.01 2.95 16.34
N VAL A 31 10.57 2.20 15.34
CA VAL A 31 11.43 1.26 14.59
C VAL A 31 12.19 1.99 13.49
N LEU A 32 11.49 2.86 12.75
CA LEU A 32 12.06 3.61 11.61
C LEU A 32 13.13 4.61 12.05
N ASP A 33 13.00 5.19 13.23
CA ASP A 33 14.01 6.10 13.83
C ASP A 33 15.39 5.41 14.04
N GLN A 34 15.42 4.07 14.02
CA GLN A 34 16.66 3.29 14.13
C GLN A 34 17.26 2.92 12.76
N VAL A 35 16.57 3.27 11.67
CA VAL A 35 17.04 2.98 10.31
C VAL A 35 18.03 4.07 9.86
N THR A 36 19.24 3.66 9.54
CA THR A 36 20.31 4.51 9.05
C THR A 36 20.71 4.10 7.63
N GLU A 37 21.55 4.87 6.97
CA GLU A 37 22.09 4.48 5.66
C GLU A 37 22.80 3.12 5.70
N ASP A 38 23.52 2.83 6.78
CA ASP A 38 24.30 1.58 6.92
C ASP A 38 23.41 0.33 7.08
N ASN A 39 22.20 0.47 7.64
CA ASN A 39 21.33 -0.68 7.91
C ASN A 39 20.07 -0.73 7.01
N ARG A 40 19.78 0.32 6.25
CA ARG A 40 18.57 0.48 5.41
C ARG A 40 18.32 -0.73 4.51
N TYR A 41 19.31 -1.17 3.77
CA TYR A 41 19.17 -2.34 2.89
C TYR A 41 18.74 -3.60 3.66
N ARG A 42 19.45 -3.89 4.75
CA ARG A 42 19.15 -5.07 5.57
C ARG A 42 17.77 -4.98 6.23
N PHE A 43 17.40 -3.79 6.67
CA PHE A 43 16.10 -3.53 7.25
C PHE A 43 14.97 -3.76 6.23
N ASP A 44 15.07 -3.18 5.02
CA ASP A 44 14.11 -3.35 3.94
C ASP A 44 13.92 -4.83 3.58
N GLN A 45 15.01 -5.58 3.38
CA GLN A 45 14.95 -7.01 3.08
C GLN A 45 14.32 -7.82 4.22
N LEU A 46 14.61 -7.46 5.48
CA LEU A 46 14.01 -8.11 6.63
C LEU A 46 12.51 -7.86 6.73
N CYS A 47 12.06 -6.63 6.49
CA CYS A 47 10.63 -6.28 6.48
C CYS A 47 9.87 -7.11 5.46
N ARG A 48 10.37 -7.21 4.23
CA ARG A 48 9.74 -7.99 3.14
C ARG A 48 9.63 -9.47 3.51
N THR A 49 10.74 -10.08 3.93
CA THR A 49 10.76 -11.50 4.25
C THR A 49 9.88 -11.83 5.47
N ARG A 50 9.86 -10.97 6.49
CA ARG A 50 9.00 -11.12 7.68
C ARG A 50 7.52 -10.91 7.37
N ALA A 51 7.18 -9.98 6.46
CA ALA A 51 5.81 -9.79 6.01
C ALA A 51 5.27 -11.07 5.35
N ILE A 52 6.05 -11.68 4.43
CA ILE A 52 5.66 -12.92 3.74
C ILE A 52 5.56 -14.10 4.72
N GLU A 53 6.57 -14.30 5.58
CA GLU A 53 6.56 -15.35 6.61
C GLU A 53 5.33 -15.23 7.52
N GLY A 54 5.04 -14.03 8.00
CA GLY A 54 3.89 -13.78 8.88
C GLY A 54 2.56 -14.00 8.19
N ALA A 55 2.40 -13.53 6.94
CA ALA A 55 1.20 -13.74 6.15
C ALA A 55 0.94 -15.24 5.88
N ALA A 56 1.98 -15.98 5.54
CA ALA A 56 1.88 -17.43 5.33
C ALA A 56 1.52 -18.18 6.63
N ASN A 57 2.12 -17.82 7.75
CA ASN A 57 1.81 -18.43 9.06
C ASN A 57 0.36 -18.15 9.50
N LEU A 58 -0.24 -17.05 9.03
CA LEU A 58 -1.64 -16.70 9.28
C LEU A 58 -2.58 -17.27 8.22
N ASN A 59 -2.09 -18.08 7.28
CA ASN A 59 -2.85 -18.63 6.16
C ASN A 59 -3.58 -17.55 5.34
N MET A 60 -2.95 -16.40 5.13
CA MET A 60 -3.53 -15.28 4.38
C MET A 60 -3.86 -15.70 2.94
N GLN A 61 -5.12 -15.48 2.52
CA GLN A 61 -5.60 -15.82 1.18
C GLN A 61 -5.75 -14.61 0.27
N THR A 62 -5.60 -13.41 0.81
CA THR A 62 -5.70 -12.12 0.12
C THR A 62 -4.36 -11.70 -0.48
N HIS A 63 -4.32 -10.57 -1.19
CA HIS A 63 -3.06 -9.94 -1.52
C HIS A 63 -2.34 -9.49 -0.24
N LEU A 64 -1.02 -9.39 -0.33
CA LEU A 64 -0.14 -8.85 0.70
C LEU A 64 0.57 -7.62 0.15
N SER A 65 0.30 -6.46 0.72
CA SER A 65 0.99 -5.23 0.37
C SER A 65 2.17 -5.00 1.30
N ILE A 66 3.32 -4.64 0.70
CA ILE A 66 4.60 -4.49 1.39
C ILE A 66 5.26 -3.19 0.95
N ASN A 67 5.49 -2.31 1.91
CA ASN A 67 6.27 -1.11 1.72
C ASN A 67 7.74 -1.47 1.42
N PHE A 68 8.35 -0.80 0.45
CA PHE A 68 9.78 -0.90 0.19
C PHE A 68 10.44 0.48 0.09
N MET A 69 11.73 0.51 0.37
CA MET A 69 12.54 1.73 0.29
C MET A 69 13.31 1.75 -1.03
N PRO A 70 12.97 2.59 -2.03
CA PRO A 70 13.66 2.65 -3.32
C PRO A 70 15.17 2.87 -3.16
N ASN A 71 15.58 3.71 -2.22
CA ASN A 71 16.98 3.99 -1.92
C ASN A 71 17.75 2.81 -1.25
N ALA A 72 17.04 1.75 -0.86
CA ALA A 72 17.65 0.48 -0.43
C ALA A 72 17.84 -0.50 -1.60
N VAL A 73 17.33 -0.21 -2.80
CA VAL A 73 17.37 -1.11 -3.97
C VAL A 73 18.46 -0.65 -4.91
N TYR A 74 19.65 -1.23 -4.84
CA TYR A 74 20.77 -0.90 -5.72
C TYR A 74 20.67 -1.58 -7.09
N ARG A 75 20.19 -2.84 -7.11
CA ARG A 75 19.94 -3.64 -8.32
C ARG A 75 18.66 -4.43 -8.10
N PRO A 76 17.55 -4.06 -8.77
CA PRO A 76 16.24 -4.68 -8.56
C PRO A 76 16.28 -6.20 -8.66
N GLU A 77 16.92 -6.73 -9.72
CA GLU A 77 17.07 -8.16 -10.00
C GLU A 77 17.84 -8.95 -8.92
N SER A 78 18.71 -8.26 -8.19
CA SER A 78 19.47 -8.88 -7.09
C SER A 78 18.76 -8.72 -5.75
N CYS A 79 18.21 -7.53 -5.49
CA CYS A 79 17.56 -7.21 -4.23
C CYS A 79 16.23 -7.96 -4.04
N ILE A 80 15.58 -8.38 -5.13
CA ILE A 80 14.32 -9.11 -5.06
C ILE A 80 14.48 -10.60 -4.70
N ARG A 81 15.69 -11.16 -4.80
CA ARG A 81 15.95 -12.60 -4.61
C ARG A 81 15.49 -13.11 -3.24
N SER A 82 15.79 -12.39 -2.17
CA SER A 82 15.38 -12.79 -0.82
C SER A 82 13.86 -12.83 -0.66
N THR A 83 13.14 -11.93 -1.35
CA THR A 83 11.67 -11.93 -1.42
C THR A 83 11.14 -13.15 -2.15
N LEU A 84 11.72 -13.49 -3.33
CA LEU A 84 11.35 -14.68 -4.10
C LEU A 84 11.65 -15.97 -3.33
N GLU A 85 12.79 -16.03 -2.64
CA GLU A 85 13.15 -17.16 -1.76
C GLU A 85 12.19 -17.31 -0.59
N ALA A 86 11.79 -16.20 0.05
CA ALA A 86 10.80 -16.21 1.13
C ALA A 86 9.43 -16.66 0.62
N ALA A 87 8.96 -16.12 -0.51
CA ALA A 87 7.70 -16.52 -1.13
C ALA A 87 7.69 -18.02 -1.46
N LYS A 88 8.76 -18.53 -2.08
CA LYS A 88 8.92 -19.96 -2.37
C LYS A 88 8.97 -20.83 -1.11
N LYS A 89 9.76 -20.43 -0.11
CA LYS A 89 9.91 -21.16 1.16
C LYS A 89 8.59 -21.31 1.91
N HIS A 90 7.76 -20.27 1.88
CA HIS A 90 6.51 -20.23 2.60
C HIS A 90 5.28 -20.55 1.72
N ASN A 91 5.49 -20.94 0.47
CA ASN A 91 4.44 -21.21 -0.52
C ASN A 91 3.46 -20.03 -0.69
N PHE A 92 3.94 -18.79 -0.59
CA PHE A 92 3.12 -17.60 -0.81
C PHE A 92 3.14 -17.23 -2.30
N PRO A 93 1.97 -17.10 -2.96
CA PRO A 93 1.90 -16.80 -4.41
C PRO A 93 2.49 -15.43 -4.73
N ILE A 94 3.36 -15.34 -5.73
CA ILE A 94 4.07 -14.10 -6.10
C ILE A 94 3.08 -13.05 -6.67
N ASP A 95 2.10 -13.49 -7.43
CA ASP A 95 1.04 -12.67 -8.02
C ASP A 95 0.10 -12.02 -7.00
N ARG A 96 0.19 -12.44 -5.73
CA ARG A 96 -0.50 -11.81 -4.61
C ARG A 96 0.34 -10.77 -3.88
N LEU A 97 1.60 -10.56 -4.26
CA LEU A 97 2.44 -9.53 -3.66
C LEU A 97 2.23 -8.18 -4.35
N ILE A 98 2.02 -7.15 -3.56
CA ILE A 98 1.95 -5.75 -3.97
C ILE A 98 3.14 -5.04 -3.32
N PHE A 99 3.93 -4.32 -4.12
CA PHE A 99 5.01 -3.49 -3.61
C PHE A 99 4.62 -2.02 -3.65
N GLU A 100 4.67 -1.38 -2.47
CA GLU A 100 4.30 0.02 -2.29
C GLU A 100 5.52 0.90 -2.05
N THR A 101 5.52 2.09 -2.63
CA THR A 101 6.50 3.13 -2.37
C THR A 101 5.81 4.47 -2.16
N LEU A 102 6.33 5.27 -1.24
CA LEU A 102 5.80 6.60 -0.96
C LEU A 102 5.99 7.54 -2.15
N GLU A 103 4.96 8.38 -2.44
CA GLU A 103 5.08 9.50 -3.39
C GLU A 103 6.20 10.46 -2.99
N SER A 104 6.30 10.75 -1.68
CA SER A 104 7.21 11.73 -1.11
C SER A 104 8.62 11.21 -0.86
N GLU A 105 8.90 9.93 -1.09
CA GLU A 105 10.26 9.42 -0.88
C GLU A 105 11.24 10.16 -1.77
N HIS A 106 12.22 10.82 -1.14
CA HIS A 106 13.26 11.56 -1.84
C HIS A 106 14.13 10.56 -2.59
N VAL A 107 13.74 10.27 -3.84
CA VAL A 107 14.52 9.42 -4.72
C VAL A 107 15.49 10.31 -5.48
N ASP A 108 16.79 10.14 -5.24
CA ASP A 108 17.86 10.89 -5.93
C ASP A 108 17.77 10.76 -7.46
N ASN A 109 17.08 9.73 -7.93
CA ASN A 109 16.93 9.44 -9.35
C ASN A 109 15.55 8.78 -9.65
N TYR A 110 14.60 9.58 -10.13
CA TYR A 110 13.28 9.10 -10.58
C TYR A 110 13.36 7.96 -11.61
N ARG A 111 14.37 7.98 -12.50
CA ARG A 111 14.58 6.89 -13.45
C ARG A 111 14.92 5.57 -12.74
N HIS A 112 15.60 5.65 -11.61
CA HIS A 112 15.89 4.46 -10.81
C HIS A 112 14.61 3.87 -10.21
N LEU A 113 13.74 4.69 -9.65
CA LEU A 113 12.45 4.25 -9.13
C LEU A 113 11.58 3.59 -10.22
N THR A 114 11.41 4.26 -11.37
CA THR A 114 10.61 3.70 -12.47
C THR A 114 11.21 2.39 -13.01
N ASN A 115 12.54 2.25 -12.99
CA ASN A 115 13.20 0.99 -13.36
C ASN A 115 12.91 -0.13 -12.34
N ILE A 116 12.98 0.15 -11.02
CA ILE A 116 12.61 -0.82 -9.98
C ILE A 116 11.18 -1.31 -10.18
N LEU A 117 10.24 -0.38 -10.37
CA LEU A 117 8.82 -0.71 -10.53
C LEU A 117 8.55 -1.55 -11.80
N ARG A 118 9.24 -1.25 -12.92
CA ARG A 118 9.15 -2.06 -14.14
C ARG A 118 9.66 -3.48 -13.93
N GLU A 119 10.85 -3.62 -13.35
CA GLU A 119 11.42 -4.92 -13.02
C GLU A 119 10.54 -5.72 -12.08
N TYR A 120 9.95 -5.10 -11.05
CA TYR A 120 9.04 -5.78 -10.14
C TYR A 120 7.78 -6.29 -10.84
N ARG A 121 7.25 -5.51 -11.79
CA ARG A 121 6.13 -5.95 -12.64
C ARG A 121 6.52 -7.13 -13.55
N GLU A 122 7.74 -7.15 -14.11
CA GLU A 122 8.25 -8.27 -14.91
C GLU A 122 8.40 -9.57 -14.10
N PHE A 123 8.67 -9.47 -12.80
CA PHE A 123 8.64 -10.59 -11.87
C PHE A 123 7.22 -11.08 -11.52
N GLY A 124 6.18 -10.37 -11.94
CA GLY A 124 4.78 -10.73 -11.70
C GLY A 124 4.19 -10.13 -10.44
N PHE A 125 4.86 -9.17 -9.80
CA PHE A 125 4.32 -8.41 -8.68
C PHE A 125 3.40 -7.30 -9.16
N LYS A 126 2.44 -6.93 -8.31
CA LYS A 126 1.72 -5.65 -8.46
C LYS A 126 2.53 -4.52 -7.84
N THR A 127 2.35 -3.33 -8.37
CA THR A 127 3.02 -2.11 -7.90
C THR A 127 2.01 -1.08 -7.43
N ALA A 128 2.35 -0.35 -6.36
CA ALA A 128 1.51 0.72 -5.83
C ALA A 128 2.33 1.97 -5.49
N ILE A 129 1.72 3.15 -5.66
CA ILE A 129 2.23 4.41 -5.13
C ILE A 129 1.39 4.75 -3.90
N ASP A 130 2.06 4.95 -2.78
CA ASP A 130 1.47 5.26 -1.48
C ASP A 130 1.50 6.75 -1.17
N ASP A 131 0.62 7.21 -0.28
CA ASP A 131 0.45 8.61 0.12
C ASP A 131 0.23 9.57 -1.06
N PHE A 132 -0.47 9.12 -2.12
CA PHE A 132 -0.69 9.92 -3.33
C PHE A 132 -1.51 11.17 -3.03
N GLY A 133 -0.92 12.33 -3.34
CA GLY A 133 -1.50 13.65 -3.08
C GLY A 133 -0.99 14.32 -1.81
N ALA A 134 -0.14 13.65 -1.00
CA ALA A 134 0.56 14.29 0.11
C ALA A 134 1.81 15.06 -0.34
N GLY A 135 2.38 14.68 -1.50
CA GLY A 135 3.60 15.25 -2.07
C GLY A 135 3.35 16.17 -3.27
N TYR A 136 4.43 16.48 -3.98
CA TYR A 136 4.40 17.37 -5.16
C TYR A 136 4.64 16.63 -6.48
N SER A 137 4.89 15.34 -6.46
CA SER A 137 5.45 14.61 -7.59
C SER A 137 4.50 13.56 -8.20
N GLY A 138 3.38 13.27 -7.58
CA GLY A 138 2.51 12.15 -7.93
C GLY A 138 2.04 12.13 -9.39
N LEU A 139 1.59 13.25 -9.93
CA LEU A 139 1.19 13.34 -11.33
C LEU A 139 2.37 13.17 -12.30
N ASN A 140 3.56 13.67 -11.95
CA ASN A 140 4.76 13.46 -12.76
C ASN A 140 5.18 11.99 -12.73
N LEU A 141 5.09 11.35 -11.57
CA LEU A 141 5.38 9.92 -11.43
C LEU A 141 4.39 9.08 -12.26
N LEU A 142 3.08 9.41 -12.25
CA LEU A 142 2.08 8.76 -13.11
C LEU A 142 2.36 8.96 -14.60
N ALA A 143 2.90 10.12 -15.01
CA ALA A 143 3.27 10.37 -16.39
C ALA A 143 4.43 9.47 -16.85
N ASP A 144 5.40 9.19 -15.97
CA ASP A 144 6.58 8.38 -16.26
C ASP A 144 6.36 6.86 -16.07
N PHE A 145 5.46 6.50 -15.16
CA PHE A 145 5.13 5.13 -14.82
C PHE A 145 3.69 5.01 -14.30
N GLN A 146 2.91 4.11 -14.88
CA GLN A 146 1.56 3.78 -14.43
C GLN A 146 1.64 2.53 -13.55
N PRO A 147 1.48 2.65 -12.21
CA PRO A 147 1.42 1.50 -11.30
C PRO A 147 0.10 0.74 -11.48
N ASP A 148 0.00 -0.45 -10.88
CA ASP A 148 -1.29 -1.17 -10.84
C ASP A 148 -2.28 -0.48 -9.90
N LEU A 149 -1.78 0.16 -8.83
CA LEU A 149 -2.59 0.82 -7.81
C LEU A 149 -1.99 2.17 -7.40
N ILE A 150 -2.86 3.09 -6.97
CA ILE A 150 -2.48 4.24 -6.13
C ILE A 150 -3.30 4.23 -4.85
N LYS A 151 -2.70 4.71 -3.76
CA LYS A 151 -3.36 4.86 -2.46
C LYS A 151 -3.49 6.36 -2.18
N LEU A 152 -4.73 6.88 -2.15
CA LEU A 152 -4.99 8.28 -1.85
C LEU A 152 -4.73 8.55 -0.37
N ASP A 153 -3.85 9.52 -0.12
CA ASP A 153 -3.46 9.92 1.23
C ASP A 153 -4.65 10.40 2.07
N MET A 154 -4.62 10.07 3.35
CA MET A 154 -5.65 10.44 4.31
C MET A 154 -5.93 11.95 4.39
N ALA A 155 -4.97 12.83 4.06
CA ALA A 155 -5.17 14.27 4.05
C ALA A 155 -6.15 14.73 2.96
N LEU A 156 -6.25 13.98 1.85
CA LEU A 156 -7.27 14.20 0.82
C LEU A 156 -8.62 13.59 1.19
N ILE A 157 -8.63 12.55 2.03
CA ILE A 157 -9.82 11.78 2.37
C ILE A 157 -10.55 12.35 3.58
N ARG A 158 -9.84 12.94 4.55
CA ARG A 158 -10.42 13.50 5.76
C ARG A 158 -11.50 14.53 5.45
N ASP A 159 -12.73 14.31 5.98
CA ASP A 159 -13.92 15.15 5.80
C ASP A 159 -14.30 15.39 4.32
N VAL A 160 -13.91 14.49 3.41
CA VAL A 160 -14.15 14.64 1.97
C VAL A 160 -15.64 14.71 1.63
N ASP A 161 -16.51 14.10 2.41
CA ASP A 161 -17.96 14.16 2.27
C ASP A 161 -18.50 15.59 2.45
N GLN A 162 -17.78 16.47 3.14
CA GLN A 162 -18.19 17.84 3.44
C GLN A 162 -17.32 18.93 2.75
N ASP A 163 -16.13 18.55 2.24
CA ASP A 163 -15.19 19.48 1.62
C ASP A 163 -15.29 19.46 0.09
N ARG A 164 -15.96 20.49 -0.48
CA ARG A 164 -16.13 20.62 -1.93
C ARG A 164 -14.80 20.65 -2.70
N VAL A 165 -13.73 21.19 -2.12
CA VAL A 165 -12.43 21.29 -2.79
C VAL A 165 -11.80 19.90 -2.89
N ARG A 166 -11.76 19.15 -1.78
CA ARG A 166 -11.29 17.77 -1.75
C ARG A 166 -12.11 16.88 -2.68
N GLN A 167 -13.44 17.04 -2.68
CA GLN A 167 -14.33 16.34 -3.60
C GLN A 167 -13.95 16.53 -5.08
N ALA A 168 -13.66 17.77 -5.47
CA ALA A 168 -13.26 18.07 -6.85
C ALA A 168 -11.91 17.44 -7.20
N ILE A 169 -10.95 17.48 -6.28
CA ILE A 169 -9.62 16.88 -6.46
C ILE A 169 -9.74 15.37 -6.59
N VAL A 170 -10.46 14.70 -5.68
CA VAL A 170 -10.64 13.24 -5.69
C VAL A 170 -11.30 12.78 -7.00
N ARG A 171 -12.38 13.45 -7.44
CA ARG A 171 -13.01 13.12 -8.75
C ARG A 171 -12.05 13.28 -9.92
N GLY A 172 -11.22 14.32 -9.90
CA GLY A 172 -10.19 14.53 -10.92
C GLY A 172 -9.17 13.40 -10.96
N ILE A 173 -8.67 12.97 -9.80
CA ILE A 173 -7.72 11.85 -9.69
C ILE A 173 -8.37 10.55 -10.17
N VAL A 174 -9.60 10.25 -9.75
CA VAL A 174 -10.33 9.06 -10.19
C VAL A 174 -10.48 9.04 -11.71
N THR A 175 -10.80 10.18 -12.33
CA THR A 175 -10.91 10.28 -13.78
C THR A 175 -9.59 9.99 -14.47
N ILE A 176 -8.48 10.58 -13.99
CA ILE A 176 -7.13 10.33 -14.52
C ILE A 176 -6.76 8.85 -14.39
N CYS A 177 -6.99 8.25 -13.23
CA CYS A 177 -6.67 6.85 -12.98
C CYS A 177 -7.49 5.89 -13.85
N ALA A 178 -8.77 6.21 -14.09
CA ALA A 178 -9.61 5.41 -14.98
C ALA A 178 -9.12 5.43 -16.44
N GLU A 179 -8.64 6.57 -16.94
CA GLU A 179 -8.04 6.69 -18.28
C GLU A 179 -6.69 5.95 -18.42
N LEU A 180 -6.00 5.73 -17.28
CA LEU A 180 -4.70 5.07 -17.24
C LEU A 180 -4.76 3.60 -16.82
N ASP A 181 -5.95 3.02 -16.62
CA ASP A 181 -6.17 1.68 -16.08
C ASP A 181 -5.50 1.45 -14.71
N VAL A 182 -5.41 2.51 -13.89
CA VAL A 182 -4.85 2.47 -12.52
C VAL A 182 -5.97 2.34 -11.51
N THR A 183 -5.88 1.35 -10.63
CA THR A 183 -6.86 1.15 -9.56
C THR A 183 -6.57 2.10 -8.38
N VAL A 184 -7.63 2.71 -7.85
CA VAL A 184 -7.53 3.63 -6.71
C VAL A 184 -7.94 2.94 -5.41
N ILE A 185 -7.11 3.08 -4.37
CA ILE A 185 -7.40 2.73 -2.98
C ILE A 185 -7.55 4.04 -2.21
N ALA A 186 -8.56 4.18 -1.36
CA ALA A 186 -8.68 5.32 -0.44
C ALA A 186 -8.25 4.90 0.96
N GLU A 187 -7.41 5.73 1.59
CA GLU A 187 -6.85 5.45 2.91
C GLU A 187 -7.41 6.36 4.00
N GLY A 188 -7.20 5.95 5.25
CA GLY A 188 -7.55 6.76 6.42
C GLY A 188 -9.05 6.95 6.64
N ILE A 189 -9.89 6.08 6.10
CA ILE A 189 -11.35 6.15 6.27
C ILE A 189 -11.70 5.99 7.75
N GLU A 190 -12.39 6.98 8.33
CA GLU A 190 -12.82 6.97 9.73
C GLU A 190 -14.33 7.17 9.91
N SER A 191 -15.07 7.50 8.83
CA SER A 191 -16.50 7.73 8.90
C SER A 191 -17.28 7.08 7.76
N ALA A 192 -18.59 6.87 7.98
CA ALA A 192 -19.50 6.40 6.94
C ALA A 192 -19.64 7.42 5.81
N GLY A 193 -19.63 8.73 6.13
CA GLY A 193 -19.74 9.80 5.13
C GLY A 193 -18.58 9.78 4.14
N GLU A 194 -17.33 9.66 4.62
CA GLU A 194 -16.14 9.50 3.77
C GLU A 194 -16.27 8.27 2.87
N ARG A 195 -16.58 7.09 3.46
CA ARG A 195 -16.78 5.84 2.71
C ARG A 195 -17.83 6.00 1.60
N ASP A 196 -19.00 6.54 1.92
CA ASP A 196 -20.12 6.62 1.00
C ASP A 196 -19.83 7.58 -0.16
N PHE A 197 -19.23 8.75 0.13
CA PHE A 197 -18.81 9.70 -0.89
C PHE A 197 -17.79 9.07 -1.86
N LEU A 198 -16.80 8.37 -1.32
CA LEU A 198 -15.74 7.73 -2.14
C LEU A 198 -16.31 6.59 -3.00
N ALA A 199 -17.23 5.80 -2.45
CA ALA A 199 -17.94 4.77 -3.22
C ALA A 199 -18.78 5.38 -4.36
N ASP A 200 -19.44 6.53 -4.13
CA ASP A 200 -20.16 7.28 -5.17
C ASP A 200 -19.23 7.86 -6.24
N CYS A 201 -17.95 8.07 -5.92
CA CYS A 201 -16.92 8.45 -6.88
C CYS A 201 -16.34 7.24 -7.66
N GLY A 202 -16.74 5.99 -7.33
CA GLY A 202 -16.27 4.78 -7.96
C GLY A 202 -15.02 4.18 -7.30
N ILE A 203 -14.63 4.64 -6.10
CA ILE A 203 -13.55 4.05 -5.31
C ILE A 203 -14.17 3.00 -4.38
N PHE A 204 -13.86 1.74 -4.60
CA PHE A 204 -14.40 0.63 -3.81
C PHE A 204 -13.34 -0.08 -2.96
N LEU A 205 -12.05 0.09 -3.28
CA LEU A 205 -10.97 -0.38 -2.44
C LEU A 205 -10.67 0.67 -1.37
N MET A 206 -10.79 0.30 -0.11
CA MET A 206 -10.68 1.23 1.00
C MET A 206 -9.94 0.64 2.18
N GLN A 207 -9.23 1.50 2.90
CA GLN A 207 -8.53 1.17 4.14
C GLN A 207 -8.76 2.28 5.17
N GLY A 208 -8.89 1.91 6.43
CA GLY A 208 -9.06 2.89 7.51
C GLY A 208 -9.58 2.26 8.79
N TYR A 209 -9.58 3.06 9.85
CA TYR A 209 -10.03 2.60 11.17
C TYR A 209 -11.55 2.37 11.24
N TRP A 210 -12.29 2.89 10.27
CA TRP A 210 -13.69 2.55 10.09
C TRP A 210 -13.89 1.05 9.85
N PHE A 211 -13.01 0.41 9.12
CA PHE A 211 -13.06 -1.02 8.82
C PHE A 211 -12.37 -1.84 9.89
N ALA A 212 -11.08 -1.59 10.11
CA ALA A 212 -10.30 -2.24 11.16
C ALA A 212 -8.96 -1.51 11.39
N LYS A 213 -8.48 -1.57 12.63
CA LYS A 213 -7.10 -1.17 12.97
C LYS A 213 -6.12 -2.28 12.60
N PRO A 214 -4.82 -1.95 12.37
CA PRO A 214 -3.79 -2.97 12.18
C PRO A 214 -3.74 -3.95 13.35
N ALA A 215 -3.74 -5.25 13.06
CA ALA A 215 -3.62 -6.29 14.07
C ALA A 215 -2.18 -6.81 14.18
N PHE A 216 -1.61 -6.80 15.39
CA PHE A 216 -0.25 -7.29 15.62
C PHE A 216 -0.21 -8.81 15.56
N LYS A 217 0.58 -9.36 14.63
CA LYS A 217 0.72 -10.81 14.40
C LYS A 217 -0.61 -11.55 14.19
N ALA A 218 -1.62 -10.87 13.63
CA ALA A 218 -2.95 -11.40 13.37
C ALA A 218 -3.57 -10.71 12.14
N LEU A 219 -4.60 -11.29 11.56
CA LEU A 219 -5.46 -10.66 10.58
C LEU A 219 -6.64 -10.03 11.32
N ALA A 220 -6.81 -8.71 11.16
CA ALA A 220 -7.91 -8.00 11.76
C ALA A 220 -9.24 -8.40 11.10
N GLN A 221 -10.28 -8.58 11.90
CA GLN A 221 -11.63 -8.76 11.40
C GLN A 221 -12.26 -7.40 11.09
N VAL A 222 -12.88 -7.28 9.92
CA VAL A 222 -13.62 -6.09 9.53
C VAL A 222 -14.94 -6.05 10.29
N SER A 223 -15.29 -4.87 10.84
CA SER A 223 -16.58 -4.69 11.52
C SER A 223 -17.73 -4.96 10.55
N PRO A 224 -18.75 -5.76 10.94
CA PRO A 224 -19.94 -5.98 10.10
C PRO A 224 -20.64 -4.68 9.70
N GLU A 225 -20.63 -3.67 10.58
CA GLU A 225 -21.24 -2.36 10.34
C GLU A 225 -20.51 -1.57 9.21
N ALA A 226 -19.25 -1.86 9.00
CA ALA A 226 -18.46 -1.18 7.97
C ALA A 226 -18.88 -1.55 6.54
N TRP A 227 -19.60 -2.66 6.35
CA TRP A 227 -20.08 -3.13 5.04
C TRP A 227 -21.40 -2.50 4.61
N THR A 228 -22.18 -1.96 5.55
CA THR A 228 -23.53 -1.43 5.28
C THR A 228 -23.49 0.07 5.03
N ARG A 229 -24.18 0.49 3.96
CA ARG A 229 -24.50 1.89 3.66
C ARG A 229 -25.67 2.37 4.51
#